data_4ac711edcee856760e552f23eea8e333
#
_entry.id   4ac711edcee856760e552f23eea8e333
#
_cell.length_a   1.000
_cell.length_b   1.000
_cell.length_c   1.000
_cell.angle_alpha   90.00
_cell.angle_beta   90.00
_cell.angle_gamma   90.00
#
_symmetry.space_group_name_H-M   'P 1'
#
loop_
_entity.id
_entity.type
_entity.pdbx_description
1 polymer ?
#
loop_
_entity_poly.entity_id
_entity_poly.type
_entity_poly.pdbx_seq_one_letter_code
_entity_poly.pdbx_strand_id
1 'polypeptide(L)'
;LGATSSAPAPFRARRSGLALGEGAALLALTRNADTALGHIRGFAAASDGVHVTAPDREARGLVRAVQAALESAGVEPRNVGLVSAHGTGTPYNDAAEAKCLESVLGTHAEGTVVTSFKGSVGHTLGAAGALETLHALSALDAGLAPATCGSGAVDAACPCRVLDRGERSATRVCLKLSSAFGGANAALVLT
;
A
#
# COMPACT_ATOMS: atom_id res chain seq x y z
N LEU A 1 -18.88 7.00 2.26
CA LEU A 1 -18.20 5.75 1.93
C LEU A 1 -18.55 5.41 0.51
N GLY A 2 -17.59 5.49 -0.41
CA GLY A 2 -17.80 5.08 -1.80
C GLY A 2 -17.78 3.55 -1.93
N ALA A 3 -18.86 2.88 -1.48
CA ALA A 3 -19.02 1.46 -1.75
C ALA A 3 -19.40 1.26 -3.22
N THR A 4 -18.88 0.21 -3.83
CA THR A 4 -19.22 -0.19 -5.20
C THR A 4 -19.91 -1.55 -5.21
N SER A 5 -20.81 -1.74 -6.15
CA SER A 5 -21.43 -3.05 -6.44
C SER A 5 -20.60 -3.92 -7.40
N SER A 6 -19.56 -3.33 -8.00
CA SER A 6 -18.59 -4.02 -8.85
C SER A 6 -17.30 -4.32 -8.09
N ALA A 7 -16.43 -5.15 -8.68
CA ALA A 7 -15.10 -5.39 -8.12
C ALA A 7 -14.32 -4.06 -7.99
N PRO A 8 -13.63 -3.83 -6.86
CA PRO A 8 -12.82 -2.64 -6.71
C PRO A 8 -11.71 -2.60 -7.78
N ALA A 9 -11.36 -1.40 -8.22
CA ALA A 9 -10.35 -1.20 -9.24
C ALA A 9 -9.29 -0.18 -8.76
N PRO A 10 -8.45 -0.53 -7.77
CA PRO A 10 -7.48 0.41 -7.20
C PRO A 10 -6.54 0.96 -8.26
N PHE A 11 -6.27 2.26 -8.18
CA PHE A 11 -5.41 3.02 -9.09
C PHE A 11 -5.85 3.02 -10.56
N ARG A 12 -7.08 2.57 -10.88
CA ARG A 12 -7.64 2.69 -12.23
C ARG A 12 -8.40 4.01 -12.41
N ALA A 13 -8.39 4.53 -13.63
CA ALA A 13 -9.00 5.83 -13.94
C ALA A 13 -10.51 5.87 -13.67
N ARG A 14 -11.20 4.73 -13.82
CA ARG A 14 -12.64 4.60 -13.56
C ARG A 14 -12.99 3.90 -12.25
N ARG A 15 -12.08 3.94 -11.26
CA ARG A 15 -12.39 3.41 -9.93
C ARG A 15 -13.61 4.11 -9.33
N SER A 16 -14.49 3.36 -8.72
CA SER A 16 -15.81 3.87 -8.27
C SER A 16 -16.07 3.68 -6.78
N GLY A 17 -15.20 2.96 -6.09
CA GLY A 17 -15.39 2.71 -4.66
C GLY A 17 -14.74 1.43 -4.18
N LEU A 18 -14.90 1.17 -2.90
CA LEU A 18 -14.44 -0.05 -2.23
C LEU A 18 -15.53 -1.12 -2.20
N ALA A 19 -15.13 -2.38 -2.16
CA ALA A 19 -15.98 -3.47 -1.72
C ALA A 19 -15.49 -3.98 -0.36
N LEU A 20 -16.40 -4.38 0.51
CA LEU A 20 -16.05 -5.03 1.76
C LEU A 20 -15.58 -6.47 1.50
N GLY A 21 -14.63 -6.93 2.28
CA GLY A 21 -14.16 -8.29 2.32
C GLY A 21 -14.20 -8.84 3.74
N GLU A 22 -14.01 -10.13 3.87
CA GLU A 22 -13.91 -10.82 5.16
C GLU A 22 -12.56 -11.50 5.29
N GLY A 23 -12.01 -11.54 6.51
CA GLY A 23 -10.75 -12.22 6.77
C GLY A 23 -10.25 -11.99 8.17
N ALA A 24 -9.32 -12.85 8.56
CA ALA A 24 -8.56 -12.75 9.80
C ALA A 24 -7.11 -13.16 9.54
N ALA A 25 -6.19 -12.59 10.29
CA ALA A 25 -4.78 -12.96 10.21
C ALA A 25 -4.13 -12.86 11.60
N LEU A 26 -3.14 -13.70 11.81
CA LEU A 26 -2.25 -13.67 12.98
C LEU A 26 -0.81 -13.57 12.49
N LEU A 27 -0.05 -12.67 13.07
CA LEU A 27 1.37 -12.48 12.84
C LEU A 27 2.12 -12.77 14.14
N ALA A 28 3.00 -13.75 14.12
CA ALA A 28 3.94 -13.96 15.22
C ALA A 28 5.16 -13.06 15.00
N LEU A 29 5.36 -12.11 15.90
CA LEU A 29 6.51 -11.21 15.89
C LEU A 29 7.55 -11.68 16.90
N THR A 30 8.79 -11.85 16.44
CA THR A 30 9.91 -12.27 17.29
C THR A 30 11.17 -11.49 16.91
N ARG A 31 12.11 -11.37 17.86
CA ARG A 31 13.40 -10.71 17.61
C ARG A 31 14.44 -11.63 16.98
N ASN A 32 14.29 -12.94 17.17
CA ASN A 32 15.27 -13.95 16.77
C ASN A 32 14.52 -15.09 16.08
N ALA A 33 14.30 -14.96 14.77
CA ALA A 33 13.71 -16.02 13.97
C ALA A 33 14.62 -16.38 12.80
N ASP A 34 15.19 -17.56 12.85
CA ASP A 34 15.99 -18.09 11.75
C ASP A 34 15.14 -18.46 10.52
N THR A 35 13.84 -18.60 10.71
CA THR A 35 12.85 -19.00 9.69
C THR A 35 11.73 -17.98 9.52
N ALA A 36 12.03 -16.69 9.63
CA ALA A 36 11.04 -15.64 9.43
C ALA A 36 10.65 -15.55 7.94
N LEU A 37 9.35 -15.34 7.66
CA LEU A 37 8.86 -15.02 6.32
C LEU A 37 9.47 -13.72 5.79
N GLY A 38 9.87 -12.82 6.67
CA GLY A 38 10.52 -11.57 6.37
C GLY A 38 10.61 -10.68 7.61
N HIS A 39 11.03 -9.45 7.43
CA HIS A 39 11.34 -8.54 8.52
C HIS A 39 10.58 -7.23 8.41
N ILE A 40 10.12 -6.71 9.55
CA ILE A 40 9.67 -5.33 9.68
C ILE A 40 10.90 -4.49 10.06
N ARG A 41 11.41 -3.72 9.09
CA ARG A 41 12.62 -2.91 9.25
C ARG A 41 12.34 -1.52 9.82
N GLY A 42 11.17 -0.99 9.53
CA GLY A 42 10.77 0.32 9.99
C GLY A 42 9.26 0.46 10.10
N PHE A 43 8.83 1.32 10.99
CA PHE A 43 7.43 1.65 11.23
C PHE A 43 7.31 3.11 11.62
N ALA A 44 6.28 3.77 11.10
CA ALA A 44 5.83 5.05 11.63
C ALA A 44 4.33 5.23 11.40
N ALA A 45 3.75 6.09 12.21
CA ALA A 45 2.36 6.51 12.09
C ALA A 45 2.26 8.03 12.22
N ALA A 46 1.31 8.64 11.51
CA ALA A 46 1.01 10.07 11.59
C ALA A 46 -0.47 10.29 11.35
N SER A 47 -0.97 11.45 11.76
CA SER A 47 -2.37 11.82 11.54
C SER A 47 -2.47 12.99 10.55
N ASP A 48 -3.48 12.94 9.67
CA ASP A 48 -3.81 14.06 8.78
C ASP A 48 -4.33 15.28 9.57
N GLY A 49 -5.19 15.02 10.56
CA GLY A 49 -5.83 16.08 11.36
C GLY A 49 -6.78 16.99 10.57
N VAL A 50 -7.31 16.53 9.42
CA VAL A 50 -8.06 17.37 8.47
C VAL A 50 -9.55 17.04 8.46
N HIS A 51 -9.92 15.77 8.44
CA HIS A 51 -11.32 15.36 8.29
C HIS A 51 -11.57 13.99 8.94
N VAL A 52 -12.82 13.75 9.38
CA VAL A 52 -13.16 12.50 10.10
C VAL A 52 -13.08 11.26 9.20
N THR A 53 -13.44 11.36 7.91
CA THR A 53 -13.52 10.19 7.02
C THR A 53 -12.78 10.34 5.69
N ALA A 54 -12.42 11.56 5.30
CA ALA A 54 -11.68 11.81 4.06
C ALA A 54 -10.16 11.95 4.34
N PRO A 55 -9.29 11.43 3.47
CA PRO A 55 -7.86 11.67 3.58
C PRO A 55 -7.53 13.14 3.30
N ASP A 56 -6.39 13.58 3.80
CA ASP A 56 -5.80 14.85 3.35
C ASP A 56 -5.47 14.74 1.85
N ARG A 57 -6.05 15.64 1.04
CA ARG A 57 -5.85 15.67 -0.42
C ARG A 57 -4.39 15.89 -0.82
N GLU A 58 -3.60 16.51 0.04
CA GLU A 58 -2.16 16.70 -0.14
C GLU A 58 -1.34 15.59 0.52
N ALA A 59 -1.99 14.58 1.10
CA ALA A 59 -1.38 13.40 1.70
C ALA A 59 -0.30 13.69 2.76
N ARG A 60 -0.30 14.87 3.38
CA ARG A 60 0.77 15.33 4.29
C ARG A 60 1.01 14.38 5.45
N GLY A 61 -0.06 13.82 6.04
CA GLY A 61 0.06 12.83 7.10
C GLY A 61 0.69 11.52 6.61
N LEU A 62 0.24 11.03 5.46
CA LEU A 62 0.79 9.81 4.86
C LEU A 62 2.26 10.00 4.45
N VAL A 63 2.62 11.14 3.86
CA VAL A 63 4.02 11.48 3.53
C VAL A 63 4.90 11.45 4.77
N ARG A 64 4.46 12.07 5.89
CA ARG A 64 5.22 12.03 7.16
C ARG A 64 5.39 10.60 7.67
N ALA A 65 4.35 9.78 7.64
CA ALA A 65 4.43 8.39 8.07
C ALA A 65 5.42 7.60 7.21
N VAL A 66 5.38 7.78 5.88
CA VAL A 66 6.28 7.08 4.96
C VAL A 66 7.74 7.51 5.17
N GLN A 67 8.01 8.81 5.21
CA GLN A 67 9.37 9.31 5.41
C GLN A 67 9.97 8.83 6.73
N ALA A 68 9.21 8.92 7.82
CA ALA A 68 9.67 8.45 9.12
C ALA A 68 9.87 6.93 9.19
N ALA A 69 9.04 6.14 8.49
CA ALA A 69 9.22 4.68 8.40
C ALA A 69 10.49 4.31 7.62
N LEU A 70 10.75 4.99 6.49
CA LEU A 70 11.96 4.79 5.69
C LEU A 70 13.21 5.20 6.47
N GLU A 71 13.18 6.34 7.16
CA GLU A 71 14.26 6.78 8.04
C GLU A 71 14.53 5.77 9.16
N SER A 72 13.48 5.32 9.86
CA SER A 72 13.57 4.29 10.90
C SER A 72 14.19 2.98 10.40
N ALA A 73 13.94 2.63 9.13
CA ALA A 73 14.49 1.43 8.50
C ALA A 73 15.92 1.61 7.97
N GLY A 74 16.41 2.83 7.85
CA GLY A 74 17.64 3.15 7.14
C GLY A 74 17.56 2.84 5.64
N VAL A 75 16.36 2.96 5.04
CA VAL A 75 16.09 2.63 3.64
C VAL A 75 15.85 3.92 2.85
N GLU A 76 16.56 4.09 1.76
CA GLU A 76 16.34 5.22 0.86
C GLU A 76 15.15 4.95 -0.07
N PRO A 77 14.39 6.00 -0.47
CA PRO A 77 13.24 5.85 -1.36
C PRO A 77 13.53 5.10 -2.66
N ARG A 78 14.73 5.28 -3.24
CA ARG A 78 15.17 4.59 -4.47
C ARG A 78 15.26 3.06 -4.35
N ASN A 79 15.33 2.54 -3.13
CA ASN A 79 15.43 1.11 -2.87
C ASN A 79 14.05 0.43 -2.75
N VAL A 80 12.97 1.22 -2.73
CA VAL A 80 11.59 0.72 -2.68
C VAL A 80 11.18 0.26 -4.08
N GLY A 81 11.11 -1.05 -4.29
CA GLY A 81 10.69 -1.61 -5.58
C GLY A 81 9.23 -2.09 -5.61
N LEU A 82 8.62 -2.26 -4.43
CA LEU A 82 7.23 -2.65 -4.27
C LEU A 82 6.53 -1.77 -3.25
N VAL A 83 5.30 -1.37 -3.55
CA VAL A 83 4.40 -0.70 -2.61
C VAL A 83 3.15 -1.55 -2.45
N SER A 84 2.88 -2.02 -1.23
CA SER A 84 1.60 -2.58 -0.83
C SER A 84 0.73 -1.43 -0.30
N ALA A 85 -0.04 -0.85 -1.18
CA ALA A 85 -0.83 0.33 -0.90
C ALA A 85 -2.06 0.02 -0.02
N HIS A 86 -2.60 1.05 0.60
CA HIS A 86 -3.95 0.96 1.18
C HIS A 86 -4.98 0.72 0.08
N GLY A 87 -4.92 1.46 -1.02
CA GLY A 87 -5.53 1.14 -2.32
C GLY A 87 -6.96 0.66 -2.26
N THR A 88 -7.89 1.49 -1.78
CA THR A 88 -9.30 1.10 -1.59
C THR A 88 -10.10 1.05 -2.90
N GLY A 89 -9.58 1.60 -3.98
CA GLY A 89 -10.34 1.81 -5.21
C GLY A 89 -11.30 3.02 -5.12
N THR A 90 -11.14 3.85 -4.11
CA THR A 90 -11.92 5.09 -3.99
C THR A 90 -11.20 6.27 -4.64
N PRO A 91 -11.93 7.23 -5.23
CA PRO A 91 -11.31 8.35 -5.92
C PRO A 91 -10.34 9.15 -5.06
N TYR A 92 -10.70 9.42 -3.81
CA TYR A 92 -9.91 10.30 -2.93
C TYR A 92 -8.72 9.60 -2.28
N ASN A 93 -8.89 8.37 -1.80
CA ASN A 93 -7.80 7.65 -1.15
C ASN A 93 -6.66 7.35 -2.14
N ASP A 94 -7.00 6.76 -3.28
CA ASP A 94 -5.97 6.35 -4.25
C ASP A 94 -5.25 7.57 -4.85
N ALA A 95 -5.96 8.71 -4.99
CA ALA A 95 -5.31 9.96 -5.40
C ALA A 95 -4.36 10.52 -4.33
N ALA A 96 -4.72 10.44 -3.06
CA ALA A 96 -3.85 10.86 -1.97
C ALA A 96 -2.60 9.94 -1.87
N GLU A 97 -2.77 8.63 -2.02
CA GLU A 97 -1.64 7.71 -2.07
C GLU A 97 -0.74 7.97 -3.27
N ALA A 98 -1.29 8.22 -4.46
CA ALA A 98 -0.52 8.58 -5.66
C ALA A 98 0.34 9.81 -5.42
N LYS A 99 -0.21 10.88 -4.83
CA LYS A 99 0.56 12.07 -4.43
C LYS A 99 1.66 11.78 -3.41
N CYS A 100 1.36 10.96 -2.42
CA CYS A 100 2.36 10.54 -1.44
C CYS A 100 3.53 9.83 -2.13
N LEU A 101 3.24 8.88 -3.01
CA LEU A 101 4.26 8.11 -3.73
C LEU A 101 5.08 9.01 -4.67
N GLU A 102 4.45 9.93 -5.39
CA GLU A 102 5.14 10.93 -6.19
C GLU A 102 6.08 11.79 -5.34
N SER A 103 5.60 12.30 -4.21
CA SER A 103 6.37 13.16 -3.32
C SER A 103 7.57 12.45 -2.69
N VAL A 104 7.43 11.17 -2.31
CA VAL A 104 8.47 10.44 -1.58
C VAL A 104 9.43 9.72 -2.52
N LEU A 105 8.93 9.08 -3.57
CA LEU A 105 9.75 8.29 -4.49
C LEU A 105 10.36 9.12 -5.61
N GLY A 106 9.74 10.27 -5.94
CA GLY A 106 10.22 11.16 -7.01
C GLY A 106 10.36 10.40 -8.33
N THR A 107 11.49 10.56 -9.00
CA THR A 107 11.80 9.89 -10.28
C THR A 107 11.89 8.36 -10.20
N HIS A 108 12.02 7.79 -9.00
CA HIS A 108 12.08 6.33 -8.81
C HIS A 108 10.70 5.66 -8.84
N ALA A 109 9.62 6.45 -8.75
CA ALA A 109 8.26 5.95 -8.78
C ALA A 109 7.94 5.16 -10.05
N GLU A 110 8.45 5.59 -11.21
CA GLU A 110 8.24 4.91 -12.50
C GLU A 110 8.75 3.47 -12.54
N GLY A 111 9.80 3.16 -11.77
CA GLY A 111 10.34 1.80 -11.63
C GLY A 111 9.65 0.96 -10.56
N THR A 112 8.89 1.60 -9.66
CA THR A 112 8.26 0.97 -8.50
C THR A 112 6.90 0.39 -8.89
N VAL A 113 6.61 -0.85 -8.46
CA VAL A 113 5.28 -1.44 -8.63
C VAL A 113 4.42 -1.08 -7.43
N VAL A 114 3.22 -0.57 -7.68
CA VAL A 114 2.18 -0.41 -6.65
C VAL A 114 1.11 -1.49 -6.83
N THR A 115 0.80 -2.18 -5.75
CA THR A 115 -0.24 -3.20 -5.69
C THR A 115 -1.23 -2.93 -4.58
N SER A 116 -2.48 -3.35 -4.79
CA SER A 116 -3.50 -3.37 -3.75
C SER A 116 -4.15 -4.73 -3.67
N PHE A 117 -4.02 -5.37 -2.52
CA PHE A 117 -4.65 -6.66 -2.23
C PHE A 117 -6.18 -6.54 -2.14
N LYS A 118 -6.70 -5.35 -1.85
CA LYS A 118 -8.14 -5.08 -1.79
C LYS A 118 -8.86 -5.26 -3.12
N GLY A 119 -8.14 -5.14 -4.24
CA GLY A 119 -8.69 -5.47 -5.55
C GLY A 119 -9.12 -6.94 -5.67
N SER A 120 -8.45 -7.84 -4.93
CA SER A 120 -8.71 -9.29 -4.98
C SER A 120 -9.68 -9.75 -3.90
N VAL A 121 -9.56 -9.24 -2.66
CA VAL A 121 -10.28 -9.78 -1.49
C VAL A 121 -11.26 -8.79 -0.87
N GLY A 122 -11.35 -7.58 -1.40
CA GLY A 122 -12.10 -6.50 -0.78
C GLY A 122 -11.39 -5.89 0.43
N HIS A 123 -12.03 -4.94 1.06
CA HIS A 123 -11.50 -4.27 2.26
C HIS A 123 -11.93 -5.03 3.52
N THR A 124 -11.01 -5.75 4.14
CA THR A 124 -11.26 -6.57 5.33
C THR A 124 -11.20 -5.77 6.64
N LEU A 125 -11.28 -4.42 6.57
CA LEU A 125 -11.33 -3.51 7.71
C LEU A 125 -10.18 -3.74 8.70
N GLY A 126 -10.49 -4.15 9.94
CA GLY A 126 -9.50 -4.36 11.00
C GLY A 126 -8.46 -5.44 10.68
N ALA A 127 -8.76 -6.40 9.81
CA ALA A 127 -7.81 -7.43 9.40
C ALA A 127 -6.91 -7.00 8.23
N ALA A 128 -7.24 -5.90 7.54
CA ALA A 128 -6.57 -5.49 6.30
C ALA A 128 -5.06 -5.32 6.47
N GLY A 129 -4.62 -4.64 7.53
CA GLY A 129 -3.20 -4.39 7.77
C GLY A 129 -2.38 -5.67 7.88
N ALA A 130 -2.89 -6.67 8.62
CA ALA A 130 -2.20 -7.95 8.80
C ALA A 130 -2.19 -8.80 7.53
N LEU A 131 -3.35 -8.93 6.85
CA LEU A 131 -3.46 -9.69 5.59
C LEU A 131 -2.58 -9.11 4.48
N GLU A 132 -2.56 -7.79 4.34
CA GLU A 132 -1.76 -7.11 3.33
C GLU A 132 -0.25 -7.18 3.64
N THR A 133 0.11 -7.18 4.93
CA THR A 133 1.51 -7.41 5.34
C THR A 133 1.96 -8.82 4.98
N LEU A 134 1.16 -9.84 5.25
CA LEU A 134 1.44 -11.22 4.85
C LEU A 134 1.53 -11.38 3.33
N HIS A 135 0.60 -10.76 2.59
CA HIS A 135 0.64 -10.76 1.13
C HIS A 135 1.93 -10.12 0.59
N ALA A 136 2.35 -8.98 1.15
CA ALA A 136 3.58 -8.31 0.74
C ALA A 136 4.83 -9.14 1.05
N LEU A 137 4.92 -9.72 2.25
CA LEU A 137 6.03 -10.59 2.63
C LEU A 137 6.10 -11.85 1.75
N SER A 138 4.95 -12.49 1.49
CA SER A 138 4.89 -13.64 0.59
C SER A 138 5.31 -13.30 -0.85
N ALA A 139 4.99 -12.09 -1.31
CA ALA A 139 5.41 -11.61 -2.62
C ALA A 139 6.94 -11.41 -2.70
N LEU A 140 7.53 -10.82 -1.66
CA LEU A 140 8.99 -10.66 -1.56
C LEU A 140 9.72 -12.01 -1.52
N ASP A 141 9.24 -12.94 -0.69
CA ASP A 141 9.79 -14.29 -0.56
C ASP A 141 9.73 -15.05 -1.89
N ALA A 142 8.59 -14.97 -2.59
CA ALA A 142 8.41 -15.61 -3.90
C ALA A 142 9.17 -14.91 -5.05
N GLY A 143 9.77 -13.73 -4.82
CA GLY A 143 10.39 -12.92 -5.87
C GLY A 143 9.39 -12.47 -6.93
N LEU A 144 8.23 -11.99 -6.50
CA LEU A 144 7.12 -11.58 -7.36
C LEU A 144 6.69 -10.15 -7.04
N ALA A 145 6.32 -9.40 -8.07
CA ALA A 145 5.51 -8.19 -7.96
C ALA A 145 4.05 -8.56 -8.30
N PRO A 146 3.12 -8.50 -7.34
CA PRO A 146 1.74 -8.92 -7.58
C PRO A 146 0.97 -7.96 -8.48
N ALA A 147 0.03 -8.49 -9.25
CA ALA A 147 -0.95 -7.68 -9.97
C ALA A 147 -1.92 -6.99 -8.99
N THR A 148 -2.50 -5.89 -9.44
CA THR A 148 -3.67 -5.29 -8.81
C THR A 148 -4.91 -5.67 -9.60
N CYS A 149 -5.80 -6.44 -8.99
CA CYS A 149 -7.07 -6.78 -9.62
C CYS A 149 -7.91 -5.52 -9.88
N GLY A 150 -8.63 -5.55 -10.98
CA GLY A 150 -9.41 -4.43 -11.48
C GLY A 150 -9.17 -4.23 -12.97
N SER A 151 -10.10 -3.64 -13.67
CA SER A 151 -10.03 -3.44 -15.12
C SER A 151 -9.95 -1.96 -15.49
N GLY A 152 -9.49 -1.70 -16.70
CA GLY A 152 -9.40 -0.35 -17.27
C GLY A 152 -8.00 0.26 -17.21
N ALA A 153 -7.88 1.42 -17.80
CA ALA A 153 -6.62 2.17 -17.82
C ALA A 153 -6.19 2.57 -16.39
N VAL A 154 -4.89 2.56 -16.15
CA VAL A 154 -4.30 3.12 -14.93
C VAL A 154 -4.59 4.62 -14.87
N ASP A 155 -4.86 5.15 -13.69
CA ASP A 155 -5.00 6.59 -13.49
C ASP A 155 -3.68 7.30 -13.81
N ALA A 156 -3.73 8.28 -14.70
CA ALA A 156 -2.55 9.03 -15.10
C ALA A 156 -1.86 9.77 -13.94
N ALA A 157 -2.58 10.01 -12.84
CA ALA A 157 -2.01 10.58 -11.62
C ALA A 157 -1.22 9.56 -10.77
N CYS A 158 -1.29 8.25 -11.08
CA CYS A 158 -0.51 7.24 -10.37
C CYS A 158 0.92 7.21 -10.95
N PRO A 159 1.95 7.58 -10.16
CA PRO A 159 3.33 7.66 -10.66
C PRO A 159 4.00 6.30 -10.79
N CYS A 160 3.43 5.26 -10.19
CA CYS A 160 3.98 3.91 -10.12
C CYS A 160 3.35 2.99 -11.16
N ARG A 161 4.01 1.85 -11.39
CA ARG A 161 3.50 0.79 -12.26
C ARG A 161 2.39 0.01 -11.57
N VAL A 162 1.22 -0.07 -12.17
CA VAL A 162 0.10 -0.92 -11.73
C VAL A 162 0.00 -2.09 -12.69
N LEU A 163 0.26 -3.30 -12.22
CA LEU A 163 0.33 -4.48 -13.08
C LEU A 163 -1.04 -5.13 -13.27
N ASP A 164 -1.33 -5.56 -14.50
CA ASP A 164 -2.49 -6.40 -14.84
C ASP A 164 -2.23 -7.90 -14.58
N ARG A 165 -0.95 -8.29 -14.61
CA ARG A 165 -0.46 -9.64 -14.31
C ARG A 165 0.78 -9.52 -13.45
N GLY A 166 0.93 -10.42 -12.47
CA GLY A 166 2.14 -10.48 -11.67
C GLY A 166 3.37 -10.79 -12.53
N GLU A 167 4.49 -10.23 -12.14
CA GLU A 167 5.77 -10.43 -12.82
C GLU A 167 6.88 -10.81 -11.82
N ARG A 168 7.98 -11.37 -12.33
CA ARG A 168 9.19 -11.60 -11.53
C ARG A 168 9.78 -10.27 -11.07
N SER A 169 10.18 -10.23 -9.81
CA SER A 169 10.78 -9.03 -9.21
C SER A 169 11.99 -9.42 -8.37
N ALA A 170 13.07 -8.67 -8.54
CA ALA A 170 14.27 -8.82 -7.71
C ALA A 170 14.24 -7.90 -6.48
N THR A 171 13.17 -7.12 -6.30
CA THR A 171 13.08 -6.21 -5.14
C THR A 171 13.10 -6.99 -3.83
N ARG A 172 13.76 -6.41 -2.83
CA ARG A 172 13.81 -6.92 -1.46
C ARG A 172 13.17 -5.95 -0.46
N VAL A 173 12.63 -4.85 -0.95
CA VAL A 173 12.03 -3.82 -0.11
C VAL A 173 10.62 -3.53 -0.58
N CYS A 174 9.67 -3.72 0.35
CA CYS A 174 8.28 -3.32 0.16
C CYS A 174 7.90 -2.25 1.19
N LEU A 175 7.29 -1.18 0.70
CA LEU A 175 6.64 -0.18 1.52
C LEU A 175 5.15 -0.53 1.65
N LYS A 176 4.67 -0.84 2.86
CA LYS A 176 3.27 -1.15 3.13
C LYS A 176 2.57 0.05 3.75
N LEU A 177 1.48 0.49 3.15
CA LEU A 177 0.70 1.66 3.55
C LEU A 177 -0.66 1.27 4.14
N SER A 178 -1.07 1.99 5.16
CA SER A 178 -2.42 1.89 5.72
C SER A 178 -2.96 3.27 6.05
N SER A 179 -4.19 3.52 5.66
CA SER A 179 -4.93 4.73 6.03
C SER A 179 -6.27 4.35 6.66
N ALA A 180 -6.73 5.13 7.62
CA ALA A 180 -7.98 4.88 8.31
C ALA A 180 -8.76 6.18 8.53
N PHE A 181 -10.03 6.04 8.82
CA PHE A 181 -10.87 7.16 9.26
C PHE A 181 -10.26 7.83 10.49
N GLY A 182 -10.57 9.11 10.67
CA GLY A 182 -9.88 9.94 11.66
C GLY A 182 -8.55 10.49 11.17
N GLY A 183 -8.16 10.17 9.92
CA GLY A 183 -6.91 10.62 9.31
C GLY A 183 -5.69 9.88 9.82
N ALA A 184 -5.85 8.70 10.41
CA ALA A 184 -4.72 7.89 10.85
C ALA A 184 -4.02 7.25 9.64
N ASN A 185 -2.71 7.43 9.53
CA ASN A 185 -1.86 6.85 8.51
C ASN A 185 -0.73 6.07 9.16
N ALA A 186 -0.37 4.93 8.60
CA ALA A 186 0.75 4.11 9.03
C ALA A 186 1.53 3.58 7.83
N ALA A 187 2.84 3.45 8.00
CA ALA A 187 3.72 2.86 7.02
C ALA A 187 4.64 1.83 7.67
N LEU A 188 4.85 0.70 6.98
CA LEU A 188 5.85 -0.32 7.31
C LEU A 188 6.85 -0.43 6.19
N VAL A 189 8.13 -0.62 6.52
CA VAL A 189 9.16 -1.06 5.60
C VAL A 189 9.43 -2.53 5.84
N LEU A 190 9.20 -3.36 4.84
CA LEU A 190 9.30 -4.81 4.86
C LEU A 190 10.46 -5.27 3.99
N THR A 191 11.19 -6.31 4.46
CA THR A 191 12.26 -6.98 3.68
C THR A 191 12.18 -8.48 3.86
#